data_a96550a2ef9ef833c6e095bdd0a3fbc3
#
_entry.id   a96550a2ef9ef833c6e095bdd0a3fbc3
#
_cell.length_a   1.000
_cell.length_b   1.000
_cell.length_c   1.000
_cell.angle_alpha   90.00
_cell.angle_beta   90.00
_cell.angle_gamma   90.00
#
_symmetry.space_group_name_H-M   'P 1'
#
loop_
_entity.id
_entity.type
_entity.pdbx_description
1 polymer ?
#
loop_
_entity_poly.entity_id
_entity_poly.type
_entity_poly.pdbx_seq_one_letter_code
_entity_poly.pdbx_strand_id
1 'polypeptide(L)'
;MVTQNWVSQAGKRRFSMSYCPEQTPHTTVGALLLPGFLEPMCDTDYFMSKLAKKLYHSGIYVLQMDLYGSGDSAGESEEITLDGLRDDILSGIAQLKRIGMEKIFCVGRGIIATLLSEEPVSSLSSGVFGINPYCVSPDVVSKMWPGLQGDCIDLHTVFQGTEYTDLSDFDDDKVSFFSALGAHIRNIHGQMISTAFLNELCTYSGLDAVGHCKNAYFIVNNPNSEKGYMVCNLSLIHISEP
;
A
#
# COMPACT_ATOMS: atom_id res chain seq x y z
N MET A 1 8.68 3.07 -23.76
CA MET A 1 8.33 4.50 -23.53
C MET A 1 7.82 4.69 -22.11
N VAL A 2 8.28 5.74 -21.41
CA VAL A 2 7.82 6.08 -20.04
C VAL A 2 7.14 7.44 -20.10
N THR A 3 5.94 7.56 -19.52
CA THR A 3 5.13 8.79 -19.54
C THR A 3 4.55 9.09 -18.17
N GLN A 4 4.46 10.37 -17.83
CA GLN A 4 3.75 10.87 -16.66
C GLN A 4 2.29 11.13 -17.02
N ASN A 5 1.38 10.72 -16.13
CA ASN A 5 -0.06 10.82 -16.37
C ASN A 5 -0.80 11.15 -15.07
N TRP A 6 -2.08 11.49 -15.23
CA TRP A 6 -3.01 11.62 -14.13
C TRP A 6 -4.12 10.57 -14.26
N VAL A 7 -4.33 9.78 -13.22
CA VAL A 7 -5.50 8.92 -13.08
C VAL A 7 -6.56 9.71 -12.32
N SER A 8 -7.64 10.05 -13.01
CA SER A 8 -8.72 10.89 -12.46
C SER A 8 -10.01 10.09 -12.37
N GLN A 9 -10.60 10.03 -11.18
CA GLN A 9 -11.88 9.39 -10.93
C GLN A 9 -12.58 10.09 -9.77
N ALA A 10 -13.88 10.34 -9.88
CA ALA A 10 -14.72 10.96 -8.86
C ALA A 10 -14.14 12.28 -8.29
N GLY A 11 -13.54 13.12 -9.13
CA GLY A 11 -12.94 14.40 -8.74
C GLY A 11 -11.54 14.28 -8.12
N LYS A 12 -11.09 13.10 -7.76
CA LYS A 12 -9.75 12.86 -7.22
C LYS A 12 -8.74 12.63 -8.34
N ARG A 13 -7.55 13.24 -8.23
CA ARG A 13 -6.46 13.14 -9.21
C ARG A 13 -5.25 12.50 -8.57
N ARG A 14 -4.78 11.40 -9.16
CA ARG A 14 -3.62 10.63 -8.70
C ARG A 14 -2.51 10.74 -9.73
N PHE A 15 -1.32 11.13 -9.29
CA PHE A 15 -0.15 11.17 -10.15
C PHE A 15 0.33 9.76 -10.45
N SER A 16 0.76 9.52 -11.69
CA SER A 16 1.18 8.19 -12.11
C SER A 16 2.25 8.22 -13.18
N MET A 17 3.02 7.15 -13.24
CA MET A 17 3.95 6.85 -14.31
C MET A 17 3.54 5.58 -15.04
N SER A 18 3.44 5.67 -16.36
CA SER A 18 3.16 4.53 -17.24
C SER A 18 4.44 4.10 -17.95
N TYR A 19 4.73 2.80 -17.90
CA TYR A 19 5.84 2.17 -18.60
C TYR A 19 5.27 1.25 -19.69
N CYS A 20 5.27 1.72 -20.93
CA CYS A 20 4.78 0.96 -22.09
C CYS A 20 5.96 0.26 -22.76
N PRO A 21 6.03 -1.09 -22.76
CA PRO A 21 7.15 -1.82 -23.31
C PRO A 21 7.20 -1.69 -24.86
N GLU A 22 8.36 -1.30 -25.36
CA GLU A 22 8.57 -1.09 -26.80
C GLU A 22 8.68 -2.41 -27.57
N GLN A 23 9.20 -3.46 -26.89
CA GLN A 23 9.40 -4.78 -27.48
C GLN A 23 8.08 -5.58 -27.60
N THR A 24 7.09 -5.24 -26.79
CA THR A 24 5.76 -5.88 -26.75
C THR A 24 4.66 -4.82 -26.73
N PRO A 25 4.53 -3.95 -27.76
CA PRO A 25 3.59 -2.83 -27.74
C PRO A 25 2.12 -3.24 -27.67
N HIS A 26 1.82 -4.51 -27.98
CA HIS A 26 0.47 -5.09 -27.93
C HIS A 26 0.29 -6.03 -26.71
N THR A 27 1.10 -5.87 -25.66
CA THR A 27 0.89 -6.66 -24.44
C THR A 27 -0.49 -6.36 -23.85
N THR A 28 -1.19 -7.41 -23.43
CA THR A 28 -2.45 -7.32 -22.66
C THR A 28 -2.23 -7.59 -21.17
N VAL A 29 -0.97 -7.72 -20.76
CA VAL A 29 -0.59 -7.94 -19.34
C VAL A 29 -0.14 -6.63 -18.75
N GLY A 30 -0.82 -6.21 -17.69
CA GLY A 30 -0.53 -5.01 -16.93
C GLY A 30 -0.18 -5.28 -15.47
N ALA A 31 0.64 -4.43 -14.88
CA ALA A 31 0.92 -4.39 -13.45
C ALA A 31 0.56 -3.03 -12.88
N LEU A 32 -0.19 -3.02 -11.78
CA LEU A 32 -0.45 -1.85 -10.94
C LEU A 32 0.50 -1.91 -9.74
N LEU A 33 1.35 -0.89 -9.60
CA LEU A 33 2.26 -0.78 -8.46
C LEU A 33 1.82 0.37 -7.57
N LEU A 34 1.56 0.07 -6.30
CA LEU A 34 1.10 1.02 -5.30
C LEU A 34 2.04 1.01 -4.10
N PRO A 35 2.47 2.20 -3.61
CA PRO A 35 3.35 2.32 -2.46
C PRO A 35 2.62 1.94 -1.16
N GLY A 36 3.37 1.94 -0.05
CA GLY A 36 2.80 1.88 1.28
C GLY A 36 2.08 3.18 1.68
N PHE A 37 1.48 3.18 2.86
CA PHE A 37 0.78 4.35 3.40
C PHE A 37 1.74 5.55 3.54
N LEU A 38 1.32 6.72 3.05
CA LEU A 38 2.10 7.96 3.04
C LEU A 38 3.47 7.89 2.32
N GLU A 39 3.71 6.81 1.58
CA GLU A 39 4.92 6.69 0.76
C GLU A 39 4.70 7.27 -0.65
N PRO A 40 5.73 7.89 -1.25
CA PRO A 40 5.69 8.23 -2.67
C PRO A 40 5.70 6.96 -3.51
N MET A 41 5.24 7.04 -4.78
CA MET A 41 5.15 5.87 -5.67
C MET A 41 6.48 5.12 -5.87
N CYS A 42 7.64 5.78 -5.70
CA CYS A 42 8.93 5.11 -5.79
C CYS A 42 9.19 4.15 -4.63
N ASP A 43 8.47 4.33 -3.51
CA ASP A 43 8.61 3.58 -2.27
C ASP A 43 10.02 3.67 -1.66
N THR A 44 10.19 3.10 -0.48
CA THR A 44 11.45 3.08 0.24
C THR A 44 12.57 2.48 -0.62
N ASP A 45 13.73 3.13 -0.65
CA ASP A 45 14.92 2.74 -1.43
C ASP A 45 14.64 2.54 -2.93
N TYR A 46 13.65 3.26 -3.46
CA TYR A 46 13.20 3.15 -4.87
C TYR A 46 12.76 1.74 -5.25
N PHE A 47 12.24 0.96 -4.30
CA PHE A 47 11.87 -0.43 -4.53
C PHE A 47 10.85 -0.58 -5.66
N MET A 48 9.73 0.16 -5.58
CA MET A 48 8.67 0.09 -6.61
C MET A 48 9.17 0.56 -7.97
N SER A 49 10.02 1.59 -8.01
CA SER A 49 10.62 2.06 -9.27
C SER A 49 11.59 1.06 -9.89
N LYS A 50 12.36 0.33 -9.06
CA LYS A 50 13.23 -0.76 -9.53
C LYS A 50 12.40 -1.94 -10.06
N LEU A 51 11.30 -2.27 -9.37
CA LEU A 51 10.37 -3.30 -9.80
C LEU A 51 9.68 -2.92 -11.12
N ALA A 52 9.18 -1.69 -11.23
CA ALA A 52 8.56 -1.17 -12.45
C ALA A 52 9.48 -1.34 -13.68
N LYS A 53 10.76 -0.97 -13.54
CA LYS A 53 11.76 -1.13 -14.61
C LYS A 53 11.98 -2.61 -14.97
N LYS A 54 12.04 -3.52 -13.99
CA LYS A 54 12.20 -4.95 -14.26
C LYS A 54 11.00 -5.52 -15.01
N LEU A 55 9.78 -5.22 -14.58
CA LEU A 55 8.56 -5.65 -15.24
C LEU A 55 8.43 -5.08 -16.65
N TYR A 56 8.74 -3.80 -16.83
CA TYR A 56 8.80 -3.15 -18.14
C TYR A 56 9.76 -3.86 -19.12
N HIS A 57 10.97 -4.19 -18.67
CA HIS A 57 11.94 -4.93 -19.47
C HIS A 57 11.50 -6.38 -19.76
N SER A 58 10.61 -6.94 -18.95
CA SER A 58 9.99 -8.25 -19.17
C SER A 58 8.74 -8.19 -20.09
N GLY A 59 8.45 -7.05 -20.69
CA GLY A 59 7.34 -6.90 -21.64
C GLY A 59 5.98 -6.68 -20.99
N ILE A 60 5.93 -6.32 -19.72
CA ILE A 60 4.70 -6.04 -18.96
C ILE A 60 4.46 -4.52 -18.97
N TYR A 61 3.22 -4.11 -19.28
CA TYR A 61 2.82 -2.72 -19.09
C TYR A 61 2.73 -2.41 -17.58
N VAL A 62 3.34 -1.32 -17.13
CA VAL A 62 3.30 -0.96 -15.71
C VAL A 62 2.64 0.39 -15.54
N LEU A 63 1.68 0.46 -14.61
CA LEU A 63 1.14 1.68 -14.05
C LEU A 63 1.63 1.77 -12.59
N GLN A 64 2.51 2.72 -12.32
CA GLN A 64 2.98 3.06 -10.98
C GLN A 64 2.28 4.35 -10.57
N MET A 65 1.66 4.39 -9.38
CA MET A 65 0.76 5.48 -9.01
C MET A 65 0.93 5.87 -7.54
N ASP A 66 0.93 7.18 -7.27
CA ASP A 66 0.76 7.71 -5.93
C ASP A 66 -0.69 7.59 -5.47
N LEU A 67 -0.89 7.40 -4.18
CA LEU A 67 -2.21 7.41 -3.55
C LEU A 67 -2.70 8.85 -3.41
N TYR A 68 -4.01 9.06 -3.36
CA TYR A 68 -4.59 10.38 -3.10
C TYR A 68 -4.19 10.85 -1.70
N GLY A 69 -3.75 12.12 -1.59
CA GLY A 69 -3.21 12.68 -0.35
C GLY A 69 -1.75 12.28 -0.05
N SER A 70 -1.03 11.68 -1.02
CA SER A 70 0.35 11.24 -0.86
C SER A 70 1.17 11.50 -2.12
N GLY A 71 2.48 11.67 -1.97
CA GLY A 71 3.41 11.88 -3.08
C GLY A 71 3.08 13.14 -3.89
N ASP A 72 3.04 12.99 -5.21
CA ASP A 72 2.69 14.07 -6.16
C ASP A 72 1.20 14.09 -6.52
N SER A 73 0.37 13.23 -5.90
CA SER A 73 -1.09 13.22 -6.08
C SER A 73 -1.76 14.44 -5.44
N ALA A 74 -2.98 14.74 -5.89
CA ALA A 74 -3.79 15.77 -5.24
C ALA A 74 -4.31 15.30 -3.88
N GLY A 75 -4.78 16.25 -3.07
CA GLY A 75 -5.31 16.02 -1.73
C GLY A 75 -4.25 16.14 -0.65
N GLU A 76 -4.71 16.08 0.59
CA GLU A 76 -3.88 16.20 1.78
C GLU A 76 -3.91 14.86 2.56
N SER A 77 -2.88 14.60 3.34
CA SER A 77 -2.74 13.32 4.06
C SER A 77 -3.86 13.06 5.09
N GLU A 78 -4.46 14.10 5.65
CA GLU A 78 -5.63 14.00 6.53
C GLU A 78 -6.94 13.65 5.82
N GLU A 79 -6.97 13.69 4.49
CA GLU A 79 -8.14 13.26 3.70
C GLU A 79 -8.13 11.76 3.40
N ILE A 80 -7.07 11.05 3.78
CA ILE A 80 -6.94 9.61 3.55
C ILE A 80 -7.91 8.85 4.47
N THR A 81 -8.66 7.91 3.87
CA THR A 81 -9.56 6.96 4.53
C THR A 81 -9.37 5.58 3.94
N LEU A 82 -9.82 4.51 4.62
CA LEU A 82 -9.77 3.15 4.06
C LEU A 82 -10.55 3.05 2.74
N ASP A 83 -11.72 3.67 2.67
CA ASP A 83 -12.50 3.70 1.42
C ASP A 83 -11.80 4.51 0.33
N GLY A 84 -11.13 5.62 0.70
CA GLY A 84 -10.30 6.38 -0.22
C GLY A 84 -9.16 5.55 -0.82
N LEU A 85 -8.48 4.74 0.00
CA LEU A 85 -7.43 3.83 -0.48
C LEU A 85 -7.99 2.72 -1.39
N ARG A 86 -9.20 2.19 -1.10
CA ARG A 86 -9.90 1.25 -2.00
C ARG A 86 -10.22 1.90 -3.34
N ASP A 87 -10.71 3.14 -3.32
CA ASP A 87 -10.98 3.91 -4.54
C ASP A 87 -9.72 4.16 -5.37
N ASP A 88 -8.58 4.38 -4.73
CA ASP A 88 -7.30 4.54 -5.41
C ASP A 88 -6.90 3.27 -6.16
N ILE A 89 -6.99 2.12 -5.50
CA ILE A 89 -6.73 0.81 -6.09
C ILE A 89 -7.65 0.56 -7.30
N LEU A 90 -8.96 0.75 -7.10
CA LEU A 90 -9.96 0.53 -8.15
C LEU A 90 -9.77 1.47 -9.35
N SER A 91 -9.34 2.71 -9.08
CA SER A 91 -9.03 3.69 -10.13
C SER A 91 -7.84 3.25 -10.99
N GLY A 92 -6.79 2.72 -10.36
CA GLY A 92 -5.63 2.17 -11.06
C GLY A 92 -5.99 0.96 -11.94
N ILE A 93 -6.79 0.03 -11.40
CA ILE A 93 -7.30 -1.15 -12.15
C ILE A 93 -8.17 -0.69 -13.33
N ALA A 94 -9.10 0.24 -13.10
CA ALA A 94 -9.96 0.79 -14.15
C ALA A 94 -9.15 1.46 -15.27
N GLN A 95 -8.09 2.19 -14.91
CA GLN A 95 -7.18 2.80 -15.87
C GLN A 95 -6.49 1.74 -16.73
N LEU A 96 -5.97 0.66 -16.15
CA LEU A 96 -5.34 -0.43 -16.87
C LEU A 96 -6.34 -1.14 -17.80
N LYS A 97 -7.56 -1.40 -17.34
CA LYS A 97 -8.64 -1.96 -18.19
C LYS A 97 -8.97 -1.04 -19.37
N ARG A 98 -9.06 0.27 -19.13
CA ARG A 98 -9.38 1.28 -20.16
C ARG A 98 -8.34 1.31 -21.29
N ILE A 99 -7.09 1.04 -20.99
CA ILE A 99 -6.02 0.96 -22.01
C ILE A 99 -5.83 -0.43 -22.61
N GLY A 100 -6.73 -1.38 -22.31
CA GLY A 100 -6.78 -2.70 -22.95
C GLY A 100 -6.01 -3.80 -22.23
N MET A 101 -5.64 -3.62 -20.94
CA MET A 101 -5.03 -4.71 -20.16
C MET A 101 -6.10 -5.73 -19.75
N GLU A 102 -5.90 -6.98 -20.14
CA GLU A 102 -6.80 -8.11 -19.85
C GLU A 102 -6.39 -8.84 -18.58
N LYS A 103 -5.08 -9.00 -18.37
CA LYS A 103 -4.51 -9.61 -17.16
C LYS A 103 -3.82 -8.52 -16.34
N ILE A 104 -4.35 -8.25 -15.15
CA ILE A 104 -3.85 -7.20 -14.27
C ILE A 104 -3.32 -7.85 -13.00
N PHE A 105 -2.05 -7.60 -12.71
CA PHE A 105 -1.41 -7.97 -11.45
C PHE A 105 -1.23 -6.73 -10.59
N CYS A 106 -1.58 -6.83 -9.32
CA CYS A 106 -1.46 -5.72 -8.38
C CYS A 106 -0.35 -6.00 -7.36
N VAL A 107 0.46 -4.99 -7.10
CA VAL A 107 1.53 -5.05 -6.09
C VAL A 107 1.33 -3.92 -5.10
N GLY A 108 1.36 -4.23 -3.80
CA GLY A 108 1.21 -3.24 -2.74
C GLY A 108 1.99 -3.60 -1.48
N ARG A 109 2.16 -2.61 -0.60
CA ARG A 109 2.83 -2.77 0.69
C ARG A 109 1.91 -2.37 1.84
N GLY A 110 2.08 -3.02 3.01
CA GLY A 110 1.37 -2.66 4.23
C GLY A 110 -0.14 -2.77 4.08
N ILE A 111 -0.85 -1.71 4.44
CA ILE A 111 -2.32 -1.65 4.33
C ILE A 111 -2.80 -1.83 2.89
N ILE A 112 -2.07 -1.33 1.89
CA ILE A 112 -2.42 -1.51 0.48
C ILE A 112 -2.35 -2.99 0.11
N ALA A 113 -1.34 -3.73 0.55
CA ALA A 113 -1.25 -5.17 0.31
C ALA A 113 -2.48 -5.93 0.86
N THR A 114 -2.99 -5.51 2.00
CA THR A 114 -4.20 -6.08 2.61
C THR A 114 -5.45 -5.72 1.81
N LEU A 115 -5.64 -4.44 1.46
CA LEU A 115 -6.79 -3.97 0.69
C LEU A 115 -6.85 -4.58 -0.72
N LEU A 116 -5.70 -4.88 -1.33
CA LEU A 116 -5.64 -5.61 -2.60
C LEU A 116 -6.24 -7.02 -2.51
N SER A 117 -6.28 -7.60 -1.32
CA SER A 117 -6.83 -8.95 -1.08
C SER A 117 -8.33 -8.95 -0.85
N GLU A 118 -8.94 -7.79 -0.66
CA GLU A 118 -10.39 -7.65 -0.43
C GLU A 118 -11.18 -7.70 -1.74
N GLU A 119 -12.45 -8.10 -1.63
CA GLU A 119 -13.41 -7.90 -2.70
C GLU A 119 -13.86 -6.40 -2.76
N PRO A 120 -14.09 -5.85 -3.95
CA PRO A 120 -14.05 -6.50 -5.26
C PRO A 120 -12.66 -6.52 -5.92
N VAL A 121 -11.60 -6.02 -5.27
CA VAL A 121 -10.26 -5.86 -5.87
C VAL A 121 -9.68 -7.22 -6.28
N SER A 122 -9.76 -8.20 -5.37
CA SER A 122 -9.21 -9.54 -5.59
C SER A 122 -9.82 -10.25 -6.81
N SER A 123 -11.11 -10.04 -7.07
CA SER A 123 -11.80 -10.60 -8.24
C SER A 123 -11.56 -9.80 -9.53
N LEU A 124 -11.18 -8.53 -9.43
CA LEU A 124 -10.88 -7.67 -10.58
C LEU A 124 -9.45 -7.80 -11.09
N SER A 125 -8.56 -8.39 -10.29
CA SER A 125 -7.16 -8.65 -10.61
C SER A 125 -6.92 -10.10 -10.98
N SER A 126 -5.87 -10.37 -11.75
CA SER A 126 -5.41 -11.72 -12.09
C SER A 126 -4.51 -12.31 -11.00
N GLY A 127 -3.99 -11.47 -10.13
CA GLY A 127 -3.18 -11.87 -8.98
C GLY A 127 -2.71 -10.67 -8.17
N VAL A 128 -2.45 -10.91 -6.89
CA VAL A 128 -2.01 -9.93 -5.91
C VAL A 128 -0.64 -10.34 -5.36
N PHE A 129 0.26 -9.38 -5.27
CA PHE A 129 1.56 -9.53 -4.62
C PHE A 129 1.68 -8.49 -3.50
N GLY A 130 1.60 -8.97 -2.28
CA GLY A 130 1.67 -8.13 -1.09
C GLY A 130 3.03 -8.19 -0.41
N ILE A 131 3.46 -7.04 0.10
CA ILE A 131 4.69 -6.92 0.89
C ILE A 131 4.31 -6.49 2.30
N ASN A 132 4.58 -7.35 3.29
CA ASN A 132 4.24 -7.11 4.69
C ASN A 132 2.80 -6.59 4.85
N PRO A 133 1.76 -7.41 4.56
CA PRO A 133 0.37 -6.98 4.67
C PRO A 133 0.05 -6.52 6.09
N TYR A 134 -0.83 -5.53 6.21
CA TYR A 134 -1.29 -5.02 7.50
C TYR A 134 -2.17 -6.05 8.20
N CYS A 135 -1.71 -6.51 9.35
CA CYS A 135 -2.37 -7.53 10.16
C CYS A 135 -2.42 -7.14 11.65
N VAL A 136 -2.37 -5.83 11.95
CA VAL A 136 -2.47 -5.36 13.35
C VAL A 136 -3.89 -5.55 13.84
N SER A 137 -4.02 -6.11 15.04
CA SER A 137 -5.33 -6.32 15.68
C SER A 137 -5.99 -4.98 16.02
N PRO A 138 -7.32 -4.84 15.78
CA PRO A 138 -8.09 -3.67 16.18
C PRO A 138 -7.93 -3.29 17.66
N ASP A 139 -7.81 -4.27 18.55
CA ASP A 139 -7.60 -4.04 19.99
C ASP A 139 -6.25 -3.36 20.28
N VAL A 140 -5.22 -3.66 19.50
CA VAL A 140 -3.91 -3.01 19.62
C VAL A 140 -4.02 -1.55 19.20
N VAL A 141 -4.68 -1.28 18.08
CA VAL A 141 -4.91 0.09 17.59
C VAL A 141 -5.69 0.91 18.61
N SER A 142 -6.78 0.36 19.14
CA SER A 142 -7.61 1.04 20.15
C SER A 142 -6.86 1.36 21.44
N LYS A 143 -5.90 0.51 21.85
CA LYS A 143 -5.05 0.76 23.01
C LYS A 143 -3.98 1.81 22.74
N MET A 144 -3.45 1.83 21.51
CA MET A 144 -2.40 2.77 21.09
C MET A 144 -2.94 4.19 20.95
N TRP A 145 -4.19 4.33 20.54
CA TRP A 145 -4.86 5.60 20.26
C TRP A 145 -6.11 5.80 21.14
N PRO A 146 -5.97 5.86 22.47
CA PRO A 146 -7.12 6.02 23.35
C PRO A 146 -7.67 7.45 23.26
N GLY A 147 -8.99 7.58 23.07
CA GLY A 147 -9.66 8.87 23.21
C GLY A 147 -9.29 9.88 22.12
N LEU A 148 -9.21 9.46 20.88
CA LEU A 148 -8.97 10.33 19.72
C LEU A 148 -9.95 11.50 19.71
N GLN A 149 -9.43 12.71 19.70
CA GLN A 149 -10.18 13.97 19.66
C GLN A 149 -9.70 14.84 18.48
N GLY A 150 -10.61 15.69 17.96
CA GLY A 150 -10.35 16.53 16.79
C GLY A 150 -10.46 15.77 15.48
N ASP A 151 -10.16 16.46 14.38
CA ASP A 151 -10.33 15.91 13.02
C ASP A 151 -9.08 15.19 12.53
N CYS A 152 -7.91 15.60 13.00
CA CYS A 152 -6.63 15.02 12.61
C CYS A 152 -5.58 15.08 13.74
N ILE A 153 -4.54 14.28 13.59
CA ILE A 153 -3.37 14.24 14.45
C ILE A 153 -2.15 14.65 13.62
N ASP A 154 -1.40 15.61 14.13
CA ASP A 154 -0.09 15.95 13.59
C ASP A 154 0.95 14.92 14.03
N LEU A 155 1.47 14.17 13.07
CA LEU A 155 2.46 13.12 13.34
C LEU A 155 3.79 13.68 13.84
N HIS A 156 4.09 14.97 13.61
CA HIS A 156 5.19 15.63 14.27
C HIS A 156 5.05 15.61 15.80
N THR A 157 3.82 15.81 16.30
CA THR A 157 3.57 15.78 17.76
C THR A 157 3.64 14.39 18.37
N VAL A 158 3.32 13.36 17.58
CA VAL A 158 3.39 11.95 17.99
C VAL A 158 4.84 11.51 18.22
N PHE A 159 5.77 12.06 17.42
CA PHE A 159 7.19 11.75 17.46
C PHE A 159 8.03 12.92 18.01
N GLN A 160 7.47 13.74 18.90
CA GLN A 160 8.16 14.88 19.48
C GLN A 160 9.41 14.47 20.28
N GLY A 161 10.46 15.28 20.14
CA GLY A 161 11.70 15.18 20.90
C GLY A 161 12.82 14.41 20.23
N THR A 162 12.58 13.85 19.06
CA THR A 162 13.61 13.14 18.31
C THR A 162 14.19 14.05 17.23
N GLU A 163 15.41 14.49 17.38
CA GLU A 163 16.23 14.82 16.25
C GLU A 163 16.39 13.54 15.42
N TYR A 164 16.24 13.63 14.10
CA TYR A 164 16.24 12.51 13.12
C TYR A 164 17.43 11.53 13.19
N THR A 165 18.30 11.66 14.15
CA THR A 165 19.59 10.99 14.24
C THR A 165 19.55 9.69 15.00
N ASP A 166 18.56 9.48 15.88
CA ASP A 166 18.49 8.25 16.67
C ASP A 166 17.05 7.69 16.71
N LEU A 167 16.87 6.50 16.10
CA LEU A 167 15.59 5.79 16.09
C LEU A 167 15.26 5.15 17.46
N SER A 168 16.22 5.13 18.40
CA SER A 168 16.04 4.54 19.72
C SER A 168 15.11 5.36 20.64
N ASP A 169 14.85 6.62 20.30
CA ASP A 169 13.99 7.52 21.08
C ASP A 169 12.50 7.46 20.67
N PHE A 170 12.18 6.68 19.62
CA PHE A 170 10.79 6.52 19.19
C PHE A 170 10.05 5.50 20.06
N ASP A 171 8.76 5.74 20.25
CA ASP A 171 7.83 4.75 20.76
C ASP A 171 7.76 3.56 19.78
N ASP A 172 8.40 2.45 20.16
CA ASP A 172 8.54 1.25 19.32
C ASP A 172 7.19 0.73 18.83
N ASP A 173 6.13 0.86 19.62
CA ASP A 173 4.78 0.42 19.24
C ASP A 173 4.22 1.26 18.10
N LYS A 174 4.40 2.59 18.15
CA LYS A 174 3.96 3.49 17.07
C LYS A 174 4.79 3.33 15.80
N VAL A 175 6.11 3.16 15.93
CA VAL A 175 6.99 2.84 14.79
C VAL A 175 6.54 1.55 14.13
N SER A 176 6.28 0.52 14.91
CA SER A 176 5.80 -0.79 14.44
C SER A 176 4.44 -0.68 13.75
N PHE A 177 3.52 0.12 14.30
CA PHE A 177 2.21 0.38 13.71
C PHE A 177 2.32 1.05 12.34
N PHE A 178 3.08 2.13 12.20
CA PHE A 178 3.25 2.80 10.91
C PHE A 178 4.01 1.93 9.91
N SER A 179 5.00 1.18 10.37
CA SER A 179 5.68 0.19 9.53
C SER A 179 4.71 -0.89 9.01
N ALA A 180 3.77 -1.34 9.83
CA ALA A 180 2.73 -2.28 9.41
C ALA A 180 1.76 -1.67 8.39
N LEU A 181 1.47 -0.37 8.47
CA LEU A 181 0.73 0.36 7.43
C LEU A 181 1.52 0.46 6.11
N GLY A 182 2.82 0.19 6.14
CA GLY A 182 3.73 0.30 5.00
C GLY A 182 4.42 1.65 4.92
N ALA A 183 4.29 2.49 5.94
CA ALA A 183 4.96 3.79 6.01
C ALA A 183 6.38 3.65 6.55
N HIS A 184 7.28 4.46 6.01
CA HIS A 184 8.62 4.62 6.57
C HIS A 184 8.65 5.84 7.50
N ILE A 185 9.21 5.68 8.69
CA ILE A 185 9.22 6.72 9.73
C ILE A 185 9.71 8.09 9.24
N ARG A 186 10.67 8.12 8.33
CA ARG A 186 11.21 9.37 7.76
C ARG A 186 10.22 10.12 6.88
N ASN A 187 9.24 9.43 6.30
CA ASN A 187 8.28 10.02 5.35
C ASN A 187 6.99 10.46 6.05
N ILE A 188 6.71 9.95 7.23
CA ILE A 188 5.51 10.32 7.99
C ILE A 188 5.68 11.56 8.87
N HIS A 189 6.92 11.98 9.13
CA HIS A 189 7.18 13.15 9.96
C HIS A 189 6.68 14.42 9.26
N GLY A 190 5.90 15.22 9.98
CA GLY A 190 5.27 16.43 9.45
C GLY A 190 4.01 16.19 8.61
N GLN A 191 3.55 14.93 8.50
CA GLN A 191 2.27 14.59 7.91
C GLN A 191 1.14 14.69 8.94
N MET A 192 -0.07 14.86 8.44
CA MET A 192 -1.29 14.78 9.24
C MET A 192 -1.97 13.42 8.98
N ILE A 193 -2.62 12.89 9.99
CA ILE A 193 -3.45 11.68 9.84
C ILE A 193 -4.84 11.96 10.42
N SER A 194 -5.90 11.59 9.69
CA SER A 194 -7.25 11.81 10.20
C SER A 194 -7.56 10.89 11.37
N THR A 195 -8.28 11.40 12.36
CA THR A 195 -8.83 10.59 13.45
C THR A 195 -9.87 9.60 12.93
N ALA A 196 -10.56 9.94 11.84
CA ALA A 196 -11.49 9.03 11.17
C ALA A 196 -10.78 7.78 10.64
N PHE A 197 -9.64 7.94 9.96
CA PHE A 197 -8.85 6.80 9.48
C PHE A 197 -8.35 5.90 10.63
N LEU A 198 -7.86 6.48 11.71
CA LEU A 198 -7.45 5.70 12.89
C LEU A 198 -8.63 4.97 13.54
N ASN A 199 -9.81 5.61 13.62
CA ASN A 199 -11.03 4.98 14.12
C ASN A 199 -11.51 3.83 13.22
N GLU A 200 -11.37 3.94 11.89
CA GLU A 200 -11.63 2.84 10.96
C GLU A 200 -10.71 1.66 11.28
N LEU A 201 -9.41 1.90 11.52
CA LEU A 201 -8.45 0.86 11.87
C LEU A 201 -8.74 0.19 13.23
N CYS A 202 -9.42 0.88 14.17
CA CYS A 202 -9.85 0.29 15.44
C CYS A 202 -10.92 -0.81 15.28
N THR A 203 -11.52 -0.93 14.10
CA THR A 203 -12.53 -1.95 13.78
C THR A 203 -12.14 -2.83 12.59
N TYR A 204 -11.05 -2.51 11.91
CA TYR A 204 -10.62 -3.18 10.68
C TYR A 204 -9.78 -4.42 10.98
N SER A 205 -10.23 -5.58 10.50
CA SER A 205 -9.50 -6.86 10.57
C SER A 205 -8.86 -7.20 9.23
N GLY A 206 -7.58 -6.83 9.06
CA GLY A 206 -6.84 -7.14 7.83
C GLY A 206 -6.56 -8.64 7.63
N LEU A 207 -6.51 -9.42 8.71
CA LEU A 207 -6.26 -10.87 8.64
C LEU A 207 -7.33 -11.62 7.86
N ASP A 208 -8.60 -11.24 8.03
CA ASP A 208 -9.71 -11.91 7.34
C ASP A 208 -9.63 -11.72 5.82
N ALA A 209 -9.28 -10.50 5.37
CA ALA A 209 -9.12 -10.19 3.95
C ALA A 209 -8.00 -11.02 3.31
N VAL A 210 -6.85 -11.05 3.97
CA VAL A 210 -5.63 -11.75 3.49
C VAL A 210 -5.87 -13.26 3.42
N GLY A 211 -6.61 -13.85 4.37
CA GLY A 211 -6.88 -15.29 4.44
C GLY A 211 -7.81 -15.83 3.34
N HIS A 212 -8.61 -14.98 2.71
CA HIS A 212 -9.62 -15.40 1.73
C HIS A 212 -9.21 -15.20 0.25
N CYS A 213 -8.12 -14.52 -0.03
CA CYS A 213 -7.69 -14.24 -1.40
C CYS A 213 -6.97 -15.44 -2.05
N LYS A 214 -7.59 -16.04 -3.06
CA LYS A 214 -7.09 -17.27 -3.72
C LYS A 214 -5.82 -17.09 -4.55
N ASN A 215 -5.61 -15.90 -5.14
CA ASN A 215 -4.49 -15.60 -6.04
C ASN A 215 -3.54 -14.57 -5.44
N ALA A 216 -3.32 -14.62 -4.13
CA ALA A 216 -2.43 -13.72 -3.43
C ALA A 216 -1.13 -14.40 -3.01
N TYR A 217 -0.03 -13.69 -3.21
CA TYR A 217 1.31 -14.06 -2.76
C TYR A 217 1.84 -12.96 -1.87
N PHE A 218 2.33 -13.31 -0.70
CA PHE A 218 2.84 -12.34 0.26
C PHE A 218 4.31 -12.58 0.57
N ILE A 219 5.07 -11.51 0.63
CA ILE A 219 6.42 -11.49 1.18
C ILE A 219 6.30 -10.88 2.57
N VAL A 220 6.64 -11.63 3.60
CA VAL A 220 6.57 -11.19 5.01
C VAL A 220 7.97 -11.21 5.60
N ASN A 221 8.29 -10.22 6.42
CA ASN A 221 9.50 -10.25 7.21
C ASN A 221 9.47 -11.45 8.16
N ASN A 222 10.53 -12.25 8.12
CA ASN A 222 10.71 -13.37 9.02
C ASN A 222 12.15 -13.36 9.55
N PRO A 223 12.37 -12.81 10.75
CA PRO A 223 13.72 -12.71 11.34
C PRO A 223 14.34 -14.08 11.61
N ASN A 224 13.53 -15.15 11.68
CA ASN A 224 13.99 -16.52 11.91
C ASN A 224 14.36 -17.28 10.62
N SER A 225 14.18 -16.67 9.44
CA SER A 225 14.61 -17.27 8.18
C SER A 225 16.02 -16.82 7.81
N GLU A 226 16.81 -17.70 7.20
CA GLU A 226 18.14 -17.34 6.67
C GLU A 226 18.12 -16.17 5.68
N LYS A 227 16.98 -15.95 5.01
CA LYS A 227 16.77 -14.86 4.03
C LYS A 227 16.15 -13.62 4.63
N GLY A 228 15.75 -13.62 5.92
CA GLY A 228 15.06 -12.51 6.57
C GLY A 228 13.61 -12.30 6.08
N TYR A 229 13.10 -13.13 5.17
CA TYR A 229 11.73 -13.07 4.67
C TYR A 229 11.17 -14.44 4.31
N MET A 230 9.85 -14.54 4.23
CA MET A 230 9.11 -15.71 3.79
C MET A 230 8.13 -15.30 2.67
N VAL A 231 7.99 -16.16 1.66
CA VAL A 231 6.96 -16.01 0.62
C VAL A 231 5.83 -16.98 0.95
N CYS A 232 4.63 -16.44 1.12
CA CYS A 232 3.44 -17.23 1.47
C CYS A 232 2.40 -17.09 0.36
N ASN A 233 1.76 -18.23 0.01
CA ASN A 233 0.48 -18.23 -0.65
C ASN A 233 -0.56 -18.70 0.38
N LEU A 234 -1.33 -17.78 0.91
CA LEU A 234 -2.25 -18.06 2.02
C LEU A 234 -3.44 -18.93 1.62
N SER A 235 -3.73 -19.07 0.33
CA SER A 235 -4.75 -20.02 -0.16
C SER A 235 -4.40 -21.48 0.13
N LEU A 236 -3.14 -21.76 0.48
CA LEU A 236 -2.64 -23.11 0.80
C LEU A 236 -2.38 -23.31 2.29
N ILE A 237 -2.49 -22.26 3.10
CA ILE A 237 -2.29 -22.33 4.54
C ILE A 237 -3.67 -22.44 5.19
N HIS A 238 -4.09 -23.63 5.57
CA HIS A 238 -5.05 -23.81 6.63
C HIS A 238 -4.39 -23.28 7.90
N ILE A 239 -4.80 -22.09 8.34
CA ILE A 239 -4.46 -21.59 9.66
C ILE A 239 -5.22 -22.51 10.63
N SER A 240 -4.55 -23.56 11.07
CA SER A 240 -4.98 -24.24 12.28
C SER A 240 -4.70 -23.29 13.42
N GLU A 241 -5.76 -22.69 13.96
CA GLU A 241 -5.68 -21.96 15.23
C GLU A 241 -5.05 -22.87 16.29
N PRO A 242 -4.21 -22.29 17.18
CA PRO A 242 -3.63 -23.02 18.30
C PRO A 242 -4.67 -23.44 19.32
#